data_c84976e8970ee22ca536ec7fede8abb2
#
_entry.id   c84976e8970ee22ca536ec7fede8abb2
#
_cell.length_a   1.000
_cell.length_b   1.000
_cell.length_c   1.000
_cell.angle_alpha   90.00
_cell.angle_beta   90.00
_cell.angle_gamma   90.00
#
_symmetry.space_group_name_H-M   'P 1'
#
loop_
_entity.id
_entity.type
_entity.pdbx_description
1 polymer ?
#
loop_
_entity_poly.entity_id
_entity_poly.type
_entity_poly.pdbx_seq_one_letter_code
_entity_poly.pdbx_strand_id
1 'polypeptide(L)'
;KRVDPENGGTETANGAGSAWYRSVAGIAIVLADVLLTVVLVLWTIVRFDPSLVDPSAGALGGIPLYVYVFGALGALGFVFTALVEDFHSSTFELVRYNLRLPAALPLGVGVFLFSGIILGEASPEAPLVLGLVFLSGLYVNLAYKRLGALARRLLPDSGEGTD
;
A
#
# COMPACT_ATOMS: atom_id res chain seq x y z
N LYS A 1 57.90 -29.70 -0.62
CA LYS A 1 56.81 -28.96 -1.30
C LYS A 1 55.50 -29.52 -0.78
N ARG A 2 54.97 -28.87 0.24
CA ARG A 2 53.76 -29.25 0.94
C ARG A 2 52.60 -28.60 0.20
N VAL A 3 51.70 -29.37 -0.34
CA VAL A 3 50.44 -28.92 -0.96
C VAL A 3 49.43 -28.85 0.17
N ASP A 4 48.99 -27.66 0.51
CA ASP A 4 47.90 -27.45 1.45
C ASP A 4 46.58 -27.88 0.79
N PRO A 5 45.73 -28.64 1.47
CA PRO A 5 44.42 -28.98 0.97
C PRO A 5 43.54 -27.72 1.01
N GLU A 6 43.08 -27.37 -0.15
CA GLU A 6 42.13 -26.31 -0.44
C GLU A 6 40.91 -26.41 0.49
N ASN A 7 40.76 -25.37 1.28
CA ASN A 7 39.65 -25.20 2.17
C ASN A 7 38.41 -24.94 1.30
N GLY A 8 37.73 -26.03 0.92
CA GLY A 8 36.45 -25.97 0.23
C GLY A 8 35.43 -25.30 1.14
N GLY A 9 35.34 -23.98 1.00
CA GLY A 9 34.29 -23.21 1.59
C GLY A 9 32.94 -23.76 1.11
N THR A 10 32.26 -24.45 2.00
CA THR A 10 30.85 -24.73 1.87
C THR A 10 30.13 -23.36 1.88
N GLU A 11 29.99 -22.75 0.71
CA GLU A 11 28.97 -21.75 0.51
C GLU A 11 27.64 -22.41 0.83
N THR A 12 27.21 -22.21 2.06
CA THR A 12 25.85 -22.50 2.45
C THR A 12 24.96 -21.62 1.59
N ALA A 13 24.43 -22.24 0.55
CA ALA A 13 23.32 -21.71 -0.24
C ALA A 13 22.05 -21.62 0.66
N ASN A 14 22.10 -20.80 1.69
CA ASN A 14 21.01 -20.45 2.58
C ASN A 14 20.35 -19.17 2.09
N GLY A 15 19.60 -19.27 0.98
CA GLY A 15 18.90 -18.08 0.46
C GLY A 15 17.73 -18.37 -0.44
N ALA A 16 17.50 -19.60 -0.84
CA ALA A 16 16.28 -19.95 -1.57
C ALA A 16 15.13 -20.11 -0.56
N GLY A 17 14.56 -18.99 -0.12
CA GLY A 17 13.30 -19.01 0.60
C GLY A 17 12.29 -19.83 -0.20
N SER A 18 11.64 -20.82 0.45
CA SER A 18 10.63 -21.63 -0.22
C SER A 18 9.55 -20.73 -0.82
N ALA A 19 9.17 -21.00 -2.06
CA ALA A 19 8.08 -20.26 -2.71
C ALA A 19 6.84 -20.24 -1.80
N TRP A 20 6.13 -19.12 -1.78
CA TRP A 20 5.01 -18.87 -0.85
C TRP A 20 3.95 -19.98 -0.86
N TYR A 21 3.67 -20.58 -2.03
CA TYR A 21 2.68 -21.67 -2.18
C TYR A 21 3.12 -23.02 -1.58
N ARG A 22 4.40 -23.15 -1.18
CA ARG A 22 4.93 -24.32 -0.45
C ARG A 22 4.89 -24.11 1.07
N SER A 23 4.63 -22.89 1.53
CA SER A 23 4.55 -22.54 2.94
C SER A 23 3.09 -22.40 3.36
N VAL A 24 2.71 -23.06 4.45
CA VAL A 24 1.38 -22.89 5.06
C VAL A 24 1.11 -21.43 5.40
N ALA A 25 2.13 -20.73 5.90
CA ALA A 25 2.04 -19.29 6.20
C ALA A 25 1.79 -18.46 4.94
N GLY A 26 2.49 -18.73 3.83
CA GLY A 26 2.27 -18.02 2.57
C GLY A 26 0.86 -18.22 2.01
N ILE A 27 0.36 -19.46 2.02
CA ILE A 27 -1.01 -19.76 1.60
C ILE A 27 -2.03 -19.06 2.50
N ALA A 28 -1.82 -19.07 3.82
CA ALA A 28 -2.71 -18.43 4.78
C ALA A 28 -2.78 -16.90 4.57
N ILE A 29 -1.67 -16.25 4.28
CA ILE A 29 -1.61 -14.81 3.98
C ILE A 29 -2.42 -14.51 2.72
N VAL A 30 -2.18 -15.23 1.61
CA VAL A 30 -2.92 -14.99 0.34
C VAL A 30 -4.40 -15.24 0.51
N LEU A 31 -4.82 -16.29 1.24
CA LEU A 31 -6.23 -16.54 1.54
C LEU A 31 -6.84 -15.42 2.38
N ALA A 32 -6.10 -14.91 3.36
CA ALA A 32 -6.55 -13.77 4.17
C ALA A 32 -6.73 -12.51 3.32
N ASP A 33 -5.79 -12.23 2.39
CA ASP A 33 -5.89 -11.09 1.47
C ASP A 33 -7.09 -11.22 0.52
N VAL A 34 -7.32 -12.41 -0.02
CA VAL A 34 -8.50 -12.68 -0.86
C VAL A 34 -9.78 -12.49 -0.05
N LEU A 35 -9.86 -13.06 1.15
CA LEU A 35 -11.02 -12.92 2.02
C LEU A 35 -11.28 -11.46 2.39
N LEU A 36 -10.22 -10.74 2.77
CA LEU A 36 -10.31 -9.31 3.08
C LEU A 36 -10.81 -8.51 1.88
N THR A 37 -10.28 -8.78 0.69
CA THR A 37 -10.73 -8.13 -0.54
C THR A 37 -12.21 -8.38 -0.81
N VAL A 38 -12.67 -9.64 -0.69
CA VAL A 38 -14.07 -9.99 -0.89
C VAL A 38 -14.95 -9.27 0.12
N VAL A 39 -14.56 -9.24 1.40
CA VAL A 39 -15.31 -8.54 2.46
C VAL A 39 -15.40 -7.05 2.17
N LEU A 40 -14.30 -6.40 1.79
CA LEU A 40 -14.27 -4.96 1.48
C LEU A 40 -15.11 -4.63 0.24
N VAL A 41 -15.04 -5.45 -0.80
CA VAL A 41 -15.85 -5.28 -2.03
C VAL A 41 -17.33 -5.46 -1.73
N LEU A 42 -17.71 -6.52 -1.02
CA LEU A 42 -19.11 -6.74 -0.62
C LEU A 42 -19.61 -5.59 0.25
N TRP A 43 -18.81 -5.14 1.22
CA TRP A 43 -19.14 -4.00 2.05
C TRP A 43 -19.38 -2.75 1.21
N THR A 44 -18.52 -2.49 0.21
CA THR A 44 -18.67 -1.37 -0.71
C THR A 44 -19.97 -1.47 -1.50
N ILE A 45 -20.29 -2.66 -2.05
CA ILE A 45 -21.52 -2.85 -2.83
C ILE A 45 -22.78 -2.63 -1.97
N VAL A 46 -22.77 -3.10 -0.72
CA VAL A 46 -23.95 -3.04 0.17
C VAL A 46 -24.13 -1.66 0.81
N ARG A 47 -23.02 -0.95 1.10
CA ARG A 47 -23.03 0.28 1.89
C ARG A 47 -22.75 1.55 1.10
N PHE A 48 -22.18 1.41 -0.09
CA PHE A 48 -21.82 2.56 -0.90
C PHE A 48 -23.01 3.02 -1.73
N ASP A 49 -23.71 4.03 -1.22
CA ASP A 49 -24.67 4.82 -1.99
C ASP A 49 -24.00 6.16 -2.33
N PRO A 50 -23.70 6.43 -3.60
CA PRO A 50 -23.06 7.68 -4.01
C PRO A 50 -23.88 8.92 -3.67
N SER A 51 -25.22 8.77 -3.52
CA SER A 51 -26.13 9.86 -3.15
C SER A 51 -26.15 10.14 -1.65
N LEU A 52 -25.70 9.16 -0.83
CA LEU A 52 -25.65 9.21 0.62
C LEU A 52 -24.23 9.34 1.17
N VAL A 53 -23.32 9.94 0.41
CA VAL A 53 -21.97 10.25 0.93
C VAL A 53 -22.12 11.37 1.96
N ASP A 54 -22.79 11.03 3.06
CA ASP A 54 -22.78 11.87 4.26
C ASP A 54 -21.39 11.73 4.89
N PRO A 55 -20.58 12.78 4.85
CA PRO A 55 -19.22 12.73 5.43
C PRO A 55 -19.23 12.46 6.93
N SER A 56 -20.40 12.57 7.58
CA SER A 56 -20.58 12.28 9.01
C SER A 56 -20.87 10.80 9.31
N ALA A 57 -21.36 10.02 8.36
CA ALA A 57 -21.74 8.63 8.56
C ALA A 57 -20.51 7.72 8.61
N GLY A 58 -20.12 7.28 9.80
CA GLY A 58 -19.01 6.35 10.02
C GLY A 58 -17.63 6.97 9.95
N ALA A 59 -17.49 8.25 10.26
CA ALA A 59 -16.21 8.94 10.24
C ALA A 59 -15.32 8.52 11.43
N LEU A 60 -14.12 8.06 11.15
CA LEU A 60 -13.03 7.90 12.12
C LEU A 60 -12.23 9.22 12.15
N GLY A 61 -12.38 10.01 13.22
CA GLY A 61 -11.67 11.27 13.35
C GLY A 61 -12.03 12.34 12.29
N GLY A 62 -13.28 12.34 11.80
CA GLY A 62 -13.74 13.28 10.77
C GLY A 62 -13.42 12.85 9.32
N ILE A 63 -12.80 11.68 9.13
CA ILE A 63 -12.47 11.15 7.80
C ILE A 63 -13.46 10.01 7.49
N PRO A 64 -14.14 10.07 6.34
CA PRO A 64 -15.11 9.05 5.97
C PRO A 64 -14.49 7.66 5.86
N LEU A 65 -15.20 6.63 6.34
CA LEU A 65 -14.71 5.25 6.35
C LEU A 65 -14.36 4.71 4.94
N TYR A 66 -15.06 5.16 3.91
CA TYR A 66 -14.81 4.74 2.54
C TYR A 66 -13.40 5.13 2.05
N VAL A 67 -12.77 6.19 2.61
CA VAL A 67 -11.39 6.55 2.29
C VAL A 67 -10.42 5.43 2.68
N TYR A 68 -10.61 4.86 3.86
CA TYR A 68 -9.81 3.71 4.33
C TYR A 68 -10.06 2.47 3.50
N VAL A 69 -11.33 2.20 3.14
CA VAL A 69 -11.71 1.04 2.32
C VAL A 69 -11.08 1.12 0.93
N PHE A 70 -11.19 2.25 0.24
CA PHE A 70 -10.62 2.41 -1.10
C PHE A 70 -9.09 2.43 -1.09
N GLY A 71 -8.47 3.01 -0.06
CA GLY A 71 -7.02 2.92 0.14
C GLY A 71 -6.54 1.48 0.35
N ALA A 72 -7.24 0.71 1.19
CA ALA A 72 -6.94 -0.71 1.41
C ALA A 72 -7.16 -1.55 0.15
N LEU A 73 -8.25 -1.34 -0.59
CA LEU A 73 -8.51 -2.03 -1.87
C LEU A 73 -7.43 -1.74 -2.90
N GLY A 74 -6.94 -0.50 -2.98
CA GLY A 74 -5.82 -0.15 -3.84
C GLY A 74 -4.54 -0.92 -3.46
N ALA A 75 -4.22 -0.98 -2.17
CA ALA A 75 -3.04 -1.70 -1.69
C ALA A 75 -3.14 -3.22 -1.91
N LEU A 76 -4.33 -3.82 -1.71
CA LEU A 76 -4.59 -5.23 -2.04
C LEU A 76 -4.44 -5.49 -3.54
N GLY A 77 -4.93 -4.58 -4.39
CA GLY A 77 -4.72 -4.65 -5.84
C GLY A 77 -3.23 -4.72 -6.19
N PHE A 78 -2.39 -3.92 -5.51
CA PHE A 78 -0.94 -4.00 -5.68
C PHE A 78 -0.38 -5.37 -5.26
N VAL A 79 -0.80 -5.91 -4.10
CA VAL A 79 -0.33 -7.22 -3.62
C VAL A 79 -0.63 -8.31 -4.64
N PHE A 80 -1.86 -8.34 -5.19
CA PHE A 80 -2.22 -9.32 -6.20
C PHE A 80 -1.46 -9.14 -7.52
N THR A 81 -1.26 -7.89 -7.96
CA THR A 81 -0.45 -7.62 -9.16
C THR A 81 0.98 -8.12 -8.99
N ALA A 82 1.61 -7.78 -7.85
CA ALA A 82 2.96 -8.22 -7.54
C ALA A 82 3.06 -9.75 -7.44
N LEU A 83 2.05 -10.41 -6.88
CA LEU A 83 2.00 -11.87 -6.78
C LEU A 83 1.85 -12.56 -8.15
N VAL A 84 1.11 -11.94 -9.08
CA VAL A 84 0.95 -12.45 -10.46
C VAL A 84 2.24 -12.25 -11.26
N GLU A 85 2.90 -11.08 -11.10
CA GLU A 85 4.15 -10.78 -11.79
C GLU A 85 5.30 -11.66 -11.31
N ASP A 86 5.37 -11.93 -10.00
CA ASP A 86 6.39 -12.78 -9.39
C ASP A 86 5.77 -13.94 -8.61
N PHE A 87 5.23 -14.91 -9.34
CA PHE A 87 4.56 -16.08 -8.75
C PHE A 87 5.48 -16.95 -7.90
N HIS A 88 6.80 -16.88 -8.13
CA HIS A 88 7.79 -17.65 -7.38
C HIS A 88 8.39 -16.88 -6.19
N SER A 89 7.82 -15.74 -5.84
CA SER A 89 8.26 -14.94 -4.69
C SER A 89 8.29 -15.77 -3.39
N SER A 90 9.22 -15.42 -2.51
CA SER A 90 9.32 -16.05 -1.21
C SER A 90 8.20 -15.59 -0.26
N THR A 91 7.91 -16.37 0.78
CA THR A 91 6.96 -15.95 1.83
C THR A 91 7.38 -14.62 2.48
N PHE A 92 8.68 -14.35 2.57
CA PHE A 92 9.19 -13.09 3.12
C PHE A 92 8.83 -11.89 2.23
N GLU A 93 8.94 -12.04 0.91
CA GLU A 93 8.53 -10.99 -0.04
C GLU A 93 7.02 -10.76 0.01
N LEU A 94 6.23 -11.82 0.17
CA LEU A 94 4.78 -11.70 0.36
C LEU A 94 4.45 -10.88 1.61
N VAL A 95 5.09 -11.15 2.75
CA VAL A 95 4.95 -10.32 3.96
C VAL A 95 5.34 -8.87 3.70
N ARG A 96 6.42 -8.65 2.97
CA ARG A 96 6.87 -7.30 2.59
C ARG A 96 5.86 -6.57 1.71
N TYR A 97 5.17 -7.28 0.80
CA TYR A 97 4.07 -6.68 0.02
C TYR A 97 2.89 -6.31 0.91
N ASN A 98 2.54 -7.17 1.85
CA ASN A 98 1.46 -6.93 2.81
C ASN A 98 1.72 -5.76 3.78
N LEU A 99 2.97 -5.45 4.11
CA LEU A 99 3.31 -4.27 4.89
C LEU A 99 2.93 -2.93 4.22
N ARG A 100 2.57 -2.95 2.94
CA ARG A 100 2.05 -1.77 2.24
C ARG A 100 0.59 -1.46 2.58
N LEU A 101 -0.19 -2.46 3.02
CA LEU A 101 -1.57 -2.26 3.46
C LEU A 101 -1.69 -1.18 4.55
N PRO A 102 -0.98 -1.32 5.70
CA PRO A 102 -1.02 -0.29 6.71
C PRO A 102 -0.42 1.05 6.24
N ALA A 103 0.53 1.04 5.31
CA ALA A 103 1.10 2.27 4.75
C ALA A 103 0.13 3.00 3.80
N ALA A 104 -0.78 2.29 3.15
CA ALA A 104 -1.78 2.88 2.27
C ALA A 104 -2.85 3.67 3.02
N LEU A 105 -3.15 3.32 4.28
CA LEU A 105 -4.19 3.98 5.06
C LEU A 105 -3.89 5.46 5.34
N PRO A 106 -2.74 5.83 5.95
CA PRO A 106 -2.41 7.24 6.16
C PRO A 106 -2.19 7.99 4.85
N LEU A 107 -1.71 7.31 3.81
CA LEU A 107 -1.56 7.88 2.48
C LEU A 107 -2.91 8.25 1.86
N GLY A 108 -3.89 7.34 1.94
CA GLY A 108 -5.26 7.58 1.46
C GLY A 108 -5.91 8.77 2.16
N VAL A 109 -5.71 8.88 3.49
CA VAL A 109 -6.15 10.03 4.28
C VAL A 109 -5.49 11.32 3.79
N GLY A 110 -4.16 11.31 3.58
CA GLY A 110 -3.44 12.46 3.06
C GLY A 110 -3.96 12.90 1.68
N VAL A 111 -4.15 11.97 0.77
CA VAL A 111 -4.71 12.24 -0.57
C VAL A 111 -6.13 12.81 -0.46
N PHE A 112 -6.97 12.28 0.42
CA PHE A 112 -8.32 12.79 0.67
C PHE A 112 -8.28 14.24 1.16
N LEU A 113 -7.46 14.55 2.17
CA LEU A 113 -7.34 15.90 2.73
C LEU A 113 -6.79 16.92 1.72
N PHE A 114 -5.87 16.49 0.85
CA PHE A 114 -5.27 17.35 -0.17
C PHE A 114 -5.99 17.28 -1.53
N SER A 115 -7.10 16.55 -1.63
CA SER A 115 -7.80 16.32 -2.90
C SER A 115 -8.19 17.63 -3.61
N GLY A 116 -8.67 18.63 -2.89
CA GLY A 116 -8.99 19.94 -3.44
C GLY A 116 -7.78 20.64 -4.07
N ILE A 117 -6.60 20.53 -3.43
CA ILE A 117 -5.36 21.11 -3.96
C ILE A 117 -4.85 20.30 -5.17
N ILE A 118 -4.93 18.97 -5.08
CA ILE A 118 -4.45 18.06 -6.14
C ILE A 118 -5.28 18.21 -7.41
N LEU A 119 -6.60 18.36 -7.26
CA LEU A 119 -7.54 18.47 -8.37
C LEU A 119 -7.77 19.92 -8.83
N GLY A 120 -7.30 20.89 -8.06
CA GLY A 120 -7.51 22.31 -8.37
C GLY A 120 -8.97 22.77 -8.23
N GLU A 121 -9.79 22.02 -7.50
CA GLU A 121 -11.22 22.27 -7.32
C GLU A 121 -11.55 22.51 -5.84
N ALA A 122 -12.43 23.49 -5.58
CA ALA A 122 -12.85 23.78 -4.21
C ALA A 122 -13.72 22.65 -3.59
N SER A 123 -14.43 21.91 -4.44
CA SER A 123 -15.29 20.79 -4.04
C SER A 123 -15.21 19.68 -5.07
N PRO A 124 -14.15 18.85 -5.03
CA PRO A 124 -13.98 17.76 -5.98
C PRO A 124 -15.08 16.72 -5.82
N GLU A 125 -15.52 16.14 -6.94
CA GLU A 125 -16.52 15.08 -6.94
C GLU A 125 -16.04 13.85 -6.17
N ALA A 126 -16.91 13.29 -5.33
CA ALA A 126 -16.59 12.14 -4.49
C ALA A 126 -15.99 10.92 -5.26
N PRO A 127 -16.52 10.51 -6.43
CA PRO A 127 -15.95 9.41 -7.19
C PRO A 127 -14.51 9.65 -7.64
N LEU A 128 -14.17 10.90 -7.99
CA LEU A 128 -12.82 11.25 -8.41
C LEU A 128 -11.83 11.18 -7.25
N VAL A 129 -12.23 11.66 -6.07
CA VAL A 129 -11.44 11.59 -4.84
C VAL A 129 -11.19 10.14 -4.45
N LEU A 130 -12.23 9.28 -4.52
CA LEU A 130 -12.11 7.85 -4.22
C LEU A 130 -11.19 7.13 -5.20
N GLY A 131 -11.27 7.47 -6.49
CA GLY A 131 -10.35 6.98 -7.50
C GLY A 131 -8.90 7.34 -7.20
N LEU A 132 -8.64 8.58 -6.77
CA LEU A 132 -7.31 9.02 -6.35
C LEU A 132 -6.82 8.29 -5.11
N VAL A 133 -7.68 8.09 -4.11
CA VAL A 133 -7.35 7.33 -2.90
C VAL A 133 -7.03 5.89 -3.26
N PHE A 134 -7.82 5.23 -4.11
CA PHE A 134 -7.55 3.89 -4.61
C PHE A 134 -6.20 3.81 -5.33
N LEU A 135 -5.94 4.73 -6.27
CA LEU A 135 -4.67 4.78 -7.00
C LEU A 135 -3.48 5.04 -6.07
N SER A 136 -3.65 5.85 -5.03
CA SER A 136 -2.60 6.06 -4.04
C SER A 136 -2.27 4.80 -3.27
N GLY A 137 -3.27 3.98 -2.95
CA GLY A 137 -3.10 2.65 -2.35
C GLY A 137 -2.40 1.67 -3.30
N LEU A 138 -2.79 1.67 -4.58
CA LEU A 138 -2.18 0.83 -5.62
C LEU A 138 -0.70 1.19 -5.86
N TYR A 139 -0.37 2.49 -5.85
CA TYR A 139 0.97 3.01 -6.13
C TYR A 139 1.62 3.66 -4.90
N VAL A 140 1.53 3.03 -3.72
CA VAL A 140 2.03 3.57 -2.44
C VAL A 140 3.43 4.18 -2.56
N ASN A 141 4.37 3.46 -3.15
CA ASN A 141 5.77 3.93 -3.28
C ASN A 141 5.89 5.19 -4.14
N LEU A 142 5.13 5.28 -5.24
CA LEU A 142 5.14 6.44 -6.13
C LEU A 142 4.47 7.63 -5.46
N ALA A 143 3.34 7.38 -4.79
CA ALA A 143 2.59 8.41 -4.08
C ALA A 143 3.43 9.04 -2.95
N TYR A 144 4.12 8.24 -2.13
CA TYR A 144 5.02 8.77 -1.10
C TYR A 144 6.16 9.63 -1.69
N LYS A 145 6.75 9.21 -2.80
CA LYS A 145 7.77 10.01 -3.49
C LYS A 145 7.23 11.35 -3.96
N ARG A 146 6.01 11.37 -4.51
CA ARG A 146 5.36 12.59 -5.01
C ARG A 146 4.93 13.52 -3.87
N LEU A 147 4.35 12.96 -2.81
CA LEU A 147 4.01 13.75 -1.61
C LEU A 147 5.24 14.33 -0.92
N GLY A 148 6.33 13.57 -0.83
CA GLY A 148 7.61 14.07 -0.32
C GLY A 148 8.17 15.22 -1.15
N ALA A 149 8.03 15.17 -2.48
CA ALA A 149 8.42 16.26 -3.37
C ALA A 149 7.53 17.50 -3.18
N LEU A 150 6.22 17.29 -2.98
CA LEU A 150 5.27 18.38 -2.70
C LEU A 150 5.59 19.03 -1.34
N ALA A 151 5.82 18.23 -0.30
CA ALA A 151 6.16 18.72 1.03
C ALA A 151 7.42 19.60 1.01
N ARG A 152 8.46 19.21 0.28
CA ARG A 152 9.68 20.03 0.11
C ARG A 152 9.43 21.36 -0.61
N ARG A 153 8.42 21.44 -1.46
CA ARG A 153 8.04 22.71 -2.11
C ARG A 153 7.21 23.61 -1.20
N LEU A 154 6.47 23.04 -0.26
CA LEU A 154 5.59 23.78 0.64
C LEU A 154 6.30 24.17 1.94
N LEU A 155 7.29 23.39 2.38
CA LEU A 155 8.12 23.73 3.53
C LEU A 155 9.30 24.58 3.02
N PRO A 156 9.35 25.87 3.38
CA PRO A 156 10.55 26.66 3.10
C PRO A 156 11.74 25.98 3.79
N ASP A 157 12.83 25.86 3.07
CA ASP A 157 14.11 25.42 3.60
C ASP A 157 14.42 26.31 4.80
N SER A 158 14.27 25.77 6.01
CA SER A 158 14.72 26.45 7.22
C SER A 158 16.23 26.44 7.13
N GLY A 159 16.76 27.52 6.51
CA GLY A 159 18.16 27.71 6.24
C GLY A 159 19.01 27.27 7.42
N GLU A 160 19.93 26.37 7.14
CA GLU A 160 21.10 26.17 7.96
C GLU A 160 21.71 27.54 8.25
N GLY A 161 21.46 28.03 9.47
CA GLY A 161 22.23 29.15 10.03
C GLY A 161 23.66 28.69 10.12
N THR A 162 24.44 29.13 9.16
CA THR A 162 25.91 29.15 9.28
C THR A 162 26.28 30.13 10.39
N ASP A 163 26.70 29.60 11.53
CA ASP A 163 27.58 30.23 12.46
C ASP A 163 28.98 29.63 12.31
#